data_4917b01f5f40f7171c3ed2d4dd7d322e
#
_entry.id   4917b01f5f40f7171c3ed2d4dd7d322e
#
_cell.length_a   1.000
_cell.length_b   1.000
_cell.length_c   1.000
_cell.angle_alpha   90.00
_cell.angle_beta   90.00
_cell.angle_gamma   90.00
#
_symmetry.space_group_name_H-M   'P 1'
#
loop_
_entity.id
_entity.type
_entity.pdbx_description
1 polymer ?
#
loop_
_entity_poly.entity_id
_entity_poly.type
_entity_poly.pdbx_seq_one_letter_code
_entity_poly.pdbx_strand_id
1 'polypeptide(L)'
;MCSSDLIVAVKGLLGKCGCTRMVQGGYNVAVAAGDSIERHFMDTIVGGKWLPCQDLAMKLVETAIVRIHELENEIGCFFDRNADGTLHQKAFAGQSFDRTVHKGDLTGIEIMNRLLEQVWSRGIRRLEEHRAIELLRAADGSGIAGVLLIDMRTGLYRLVRAKAVLLATGGGPTMYLYHTPSGDKSCDGMAMAMRAGLALRDMEMVQFHPTGLLAGTETRMTGTVLEEGLRGAGGHLLNGEGERFMARYHPHGERATRDIVSRSIYAEMRDGRTTSHGGVFIEMKHLGPETVAKKFPGMVKRCADCGFDLAGGRVEVVPTAHYMMGGVEFEGDTTTALPGL
;
A
#
# COMPACT_ATOMS: atom_id res chain seq x y z
N MET A 1 5.50 7.01 28.04
CA MET A 1 4.26 6.36 28.54
C MET A 1 4.64 5.01 29.16
N CYS A 2 4.12 4.69 30.31
CA CYS A 2 4.32 3.37 30.92
C CYS A 2 3.65 2.31 30.04
N SER A 3 4.31 1.18 29.81
CA SER A 3 3.78 0.10 28.95
C SER A 3 2.40 -0.45 29.38
N SER A 4 2.03 -0.25 30.67
CA SER A 4 0.73 -0.62 31.21
C SER A 4 -0.44 0.21 30.72
N ASP A 5 -0.17 1.39 30.14
CA ASP A 5 -1.18 2.37 29.74
C ASP A 5 -1.55 2.28 28.25
N LEU A 6 -0.89 1.39 27.49
CA LEU A 6 -1.12 1.21 26.07
C LEU A 6 -1.68 -0.19 25.78
N ILE A 7 -2.74 -0.22 24.96
CA ILE A 7 -3.30 -1.46 24.40
C ILE A 7 -3.24 -1.37 22.89
N VAL A 8 -2.68 -2.40 22.25
CA VAL A 8 -2.73 -2.57 20.79
C VAL A 8 -3.80 -3.60 20.46
N ALA A 9 -4.86 -3.18 19.77
CA ALA A 9 -5.90 -4.06 19.27
C ALA A 9 -5.71 -4.31 17.77
N VAL A 10 -5.75 -5.57 17.36
CA VAL A 10 -5.48 -6.00 15.96
C VAL A 10 -6.54 -6.99 15.52
N LYS A 11 -7.09 -6.78 14.32
CA LYS A 11 -8.12 -7.66 13.74
C LYS A 11 -7.59 -9.07 13.42
N GLY A 12 -6.32 -9.19 13.08
CA GLY A 12 -5.64 -10.48 12.90
C GLY A 12 -4.56 -10.71 13.97
N LEU A 13 -3.46 -11.36 13.59
CA LEU A 13 -2.28 -11.55 14.44
C LEU A 13 -1.32 -10.37 14.25
N LEU A 14 -0.82 -9.81 15.35
CA LEU A 14 0.10 -8.68 15.33
C LEU A 14 1.37 -9.01 14.54
N GLY A 15 1.74 -8.11 13.61
CA GLY A 15 2.89 -8.31 12.73
C GLY A 15 2.71 -9.38 11.64
N LYS A 16 1.56 -10.06 11.59
CA LYS A 16 1.26 -11.12 10.58
C LYS A 16 0.16 -10.72 9.61
N CYS A 17 -0.54 -9.64 9.86
CA CYS A 17 -1.65 -9.12 9.05
C CYS A 17 -1.35 -7.70 8.54
N GLY A 18 -2.24 -7.17 7.70
CA GLY A 18 -2.10 -5.85 7.10
C GLY A 18 -1.16 -5.83 5.89
N CYS A 19 -1.05 -4.65 5.26
CA CYS A 19 -0.32 -4.52 4.00
C CYS A 19 1.14 -4.15 4.15
N THR A 20 1.55 -3.51 5.25
CA THR A 20 2.96 -3.11 5.46
C THR A 20 3.91 -4.30 5.30
N ARG A 21 3.52 -5.46 5.80
CA ARG A 21 4.30 -6.69 5.66
C ARG A 21 4.55 -7.12 4.20
N MET A 22 3.69 -6.70 3.28
CA MET A 22 3.77 -7.05 1.85
C MET A 22 4.52 -6.00 1.02
N VAL A 23 4.98 -4.92 1.63
CA VAL A 23 5.68 -3.83 0.93
C VAL A 23 7.06 -4.27 0.50
N GLN A 24 7.31 -4.20 -0.81
CA GLN A 24 8.59 -4.53 -1.44
C GLN A 24 9.43 -3.28 -1.71
N GLY A 25 8.76 -2.15 -2.00
CA GLY A 25 9.38 -0.94 -2.49
C GLY A 25 10.41 -0.35 -1.56
N GLY A 26 9.97 0.34 -0.55
CA GLY A 26 10.84 1.03 0.38
C GLY A 26 10.22 2.29 0.97
N TYR A 27 11.06 3.10 1.59
CA TYR A 27 10.70 4.31 2.31
C TYR A 27 11.34 5.52 1.61
N ASN A 28 10.52 6.44 1.12
CA ASN A 28 11.01 7.64 0.43
C ASN A 28 11.46 8.70 1.45
N VAL A 29 12.71 9.12 1.36
CA VAL A 29 13.28 10.11 2.27
C VAL A 29 14.47 10.83 1.64
N ALA A 30 14.57 12.15 1.79
CA ALA A 30 15.62 12.98 1.23
C ALA A 30 16.83 13.04 2.19
N VAL A 31 17.65 11.97 2.23
CA VAL A 31 18.85 11.89 3.09
C VAL A 31 20.17 11.88 2.30
N ALA A 32 20.13 11.66 0.99
CA ALA A 32 21.36 11.65 0.17
C ALA A 32 21.87 13.06 -0.09
N ALA A 33 23.19 13.20 -0.22
CA ALA A 33 23.81 14.44 -0.67
C ALA A 33 23.28 14.81 -2.07
N GLY A 34 22.77 16.04 -2.22
CA GLY A 34 22.20 16.54 -3.47
C GLY A 34 20.69 16.35 -3.62
N ASP A 35 20.02 15.64 -2.72
CA ASP A 35 18.55 15.69 -2.57
C ASP A 35 18.16 16.75 -1.53
N SER A 36 16.87 17.13 -1.47
CA SER A 36 16.37 18.08 -0.48
C SER A 36 14.89 17.84 -0.14
N ILE A 37 14.46 18.38 1.00
CA ILE A 37 13.07 18.38 1.44
C ILE A 37 12.18 19.04 0.39
N GLU A 38 12.60 20.19 -0.16
CA GLU A 38 11.85 20.95 -1.15
C GLU A 38 11.68 20.15 -2.45
N ARG A 39 12.72 19.43 -2.90
CA ARG A 39 12.62 18.55 -4.08
C ARG A 39 11.68 17.38 -3.81
N HIS A 40 11.77 16.76 -2.65
CA HIS A 40 10.84 15.69 -2.25
C HIS A 40 9.40 16.20 -2.15
N PHE A 41 9.21 17.38 -1.56
CA PHE A 41 7.91 18.04 -1.51
C PHE A 41 7.36 18.31 -2.92
N MET A 42 8.16 18.92 -3.81
CA MET A 42 7.72 19.21 -5.17
C MET A 42 7.35 17.95 -5.96
N ASP A 43 8.14 16.88 -5.86
CA ASP A 43 7.79 15.60 -6.46
C ASP A 43 6.44 15.06 -5.95
N THR A 44 6.17 15.24 -4.65
CA THR A 44 4.91 14.82 -4.02
C THR A 44 3.72 15.63 -4.56
N ILE A 45 3.85 16.96 -4.62
CA ILE A 45 2.79 17.86 -5.06
C ILE A 45 2.51 17.70 -6.57
N VAL A 46 3.57 17.69 -7.38
CA VAL A 46 3.44 17.52 -8.85
C VAL A 46 2.91 16.12 -9.19
N GLY A 47 3.43 15.10 -8.52
CA GLY A 47 2.95 13.72 -8.66
C GLY A 47 1.48 13.56 -8.28
N GLY A 48 1.05 14.26 -7.24
CA GLY A 48 -0.34 14.37 -6.80
C GLY A 48 -1.20 15.34 -7.61
N LYS A 49 -0.68 15.92 -8.73
CA LYS A 49 -1.42 16.84 -9.61
C LYS A 49 -1.94 18.08 -8.90
N TRP A 50 -1.20 18.60 -7.93
CA TRP A 50 -1.54 19.78 -7.11
C TRP A 50 -2.79 19.60 -6.24
N LEU A 51 -3.28 18.37 -6.08
CA LEU A 51 -4.43 18.04 -5.22
C LEU A 51 -4.06 17.84 -3.73
N PRO A 52 -2.83 17.37 -3.37
CA PRO A 52 -2.50 17.17 -1.96
C PRO A 52 -2.58 18.44 -1.13
N CYS A 53 -2.97 18.30 0.13
CA CYS A 53 -2.84 19.36 1.13
C CYS A 53 -1.35 19.64 1.33
N GLN A 54 -0.91 20.85 0.97
CA GLN A 54 0.52 21.22 0.94
C GLN A 54 1.15 21.17 2.33
N ASP A 55 0.43 21.62 3.35
CA ASP A 55 0.92 21.61 4.75
C ASP A 55 1.18 20.18 5.25
N LEU A 56 0.25 19.25 4.95
CA LEU A 56 0.43 17.84 5.29
C LEU A 56 1.55 17.19 4.49
N ALA A 57 1.69 17.53 3.22
CA ALA A 57 2.78 17.03 2.37
C ALA A 57 4.14 17.53 2.87
N MET A 58 4.25 18.83 3.23
CA MET A 58 5.48 19.39 3.79
C MET A 58 5.82 18.70 5.11
N LYS A 59 4.85 18.57 6.00
CA LYS A 59 5.02 17.88 7.29
C LYS A 59 5.51 16.44 7.12
N LEU A 60 4.97 15.72 6.12
CA LEU A 60 5.39 14.35 5.81
C LEU A 60 6.86 14.30 5.41
N VAL A 61 7.30 15.12 4.45
CA VAL A 61 8.67 15.05 3.90
C VAL A 61 9.72 15.53 4.91
N GLU A 62 9.41 16.55 5.71
CA GLU A 62 10.28 17.01 6.82
C GLU A 62 10.44 15.92 7.88
N THR A 63 9.33 15.32 8.31
CA THR A 63 9.35 14.32 9.38
C THR A 63 9.98 13.01 8.93
N ALA A 64 9.92 12.68 7.63
CA ALA A 64 10.45 11.44 7.08
C ALA A 64 11.93 11.20 7.44
N ILE A 65 12.75 12.28 7.45
CA ILE A 65 14.19 12.20 7.80
C ILE A 65 14.38 11.75 9.25
N VAL A 66 13.61 12.32 10.17
CA VAL A 66 13.67 11.96 11.59
C VAL A 66 13.21 10.52 11.78
N ARG A 67 12.13 10.14 11.11
CA ARG A 67 11.55 8.79 11.24
C ARG A 67 12.45 7.67 10.69
N ILE A 68 13.19 7.90 9.60
CA ILE A 68 14.11 6.87 9.10
C ILE A 68 15.25 6.62 10.08
N HIS A 69 15.79 7.67 10.69
CA HIS A 69 16.84 7.54 11.71
C HIS A 69 16.32 6.88 12.99
N GLU A 70 15.08 7.17 13.40
CA GLU A 70 14.43 6.48 14.52
C GLU A 70 14.25 4.98 14.22
N LEU A 71 13.81 4.62 13.00
CA LEU A 71 13.70 3.24 12.58
C LEU A 71 15.03 2.48 12.65
N GLU A 72 16.15 3.11 12.29
CA GLU A 72 17.47 2.48 12.40
C GLU A 72 17.99 2.45 13.85
N ASN A 73 18.06 3.61 14.49
CA ASN A 73 18.83 3.77 15.73
C ASN A 73 18.06 3.37 16.99
N GLU A 74 16.73 3.51 16.99
CA GLU A 74 15.91 3.23 18.18
C GLU A 74 15.11 1.93 18.02
N ILE A 75 14.59 1.67 16.82
CA ILE A 75 13.76 0.50 16.52
C ILE A 75 14.63 -0.68 16.08
N GLY A 76 15.80 -0.42 15.48
CA GLY A 76 16.79 -1.44 15.10
C GLY A 76 16.54 -2.04 13.71
N CYS A 77 15.96 -1.28 12.78
CA CYS A 77 15.82 -1.69 11.38
C CYS A 77 17.17 -1.69 10.65
N PHE A 78 17.37 -2.67 9.77
CA PHE A 78 18.55 -2.76 8.92
C PHE A 78 18.18 -2.49 7.48
N PHE A 79 18.56 -1.31 6.96
CA PHE A 79 18.42 -0.98 5.55
C PHE A 79 19.70 -1.27 4.78
N ASP A 80 19.59 -1.43 3.46
CA ASP A 80 20.71 -1.66 2.58
C ASP A 80 21.61 -0.41 2.51
N ARG A 81 22.93 -0.63 2.37
CA ARG A 81 23.93 0.44 2.40
C ARG A 81 24.86 0.39 1.20
N ASN A 82 25.37 1.54 0.83
CA ASN A 82 26.47 1.70 -0.10
C ASN A 82 27.80 1.26 0.53
N ALA A 83 28.83 1.11 -0.29
CA ALA A 83 30.16 0.72 0.17
C ALA A 83 30.80 1.71 1.18
N ASP A 84 30.39 2.98 1.13
CA ASP A 84 30.81 4.04 2.06
C ASP A 84 30.02 4.06 3.37
N GLY A 85 29.06 3.15 3.54
CA GLY A 85 28.22 3.06 4.74
C GLY A 85 26.99 3.96 4.73
N THR A 86 26.78 4.78 3.72
CA THR A 86 25.55 5.57 3.57
C THR A 86 24.35 4.70 3.20
N LEU A 87 23.12 5.16 3.48
CA LEU A 87 21.90 4.46 3.07
C LEU A 87 21.84 4.33 1.55
N HIS A 88 21.64 3.09 1.06
CA HIS A 88 21.41 2.88 -0.35
C HIS A 88 19.98 3.31 -0.70
N GLN A 89 19.84 4.12 -1.74
CA GLN A 89 18.58 4.65 -2.23
C GLN A 89 18.38 4.27 -3.69
N LYS A 90 17.21 3.72 -4.02
CA LYS A 90 16.88 3.29 -5.37
C LYS A 90 15.84 4.20 -6.02
N ALA A 91 15.84 4.21 -7.36
CA ALA A 91 14.88 4.93 -8.18
C ALA A 91 13.47 4.34 -8.07
N PHE A 92 12.49 5.22 -8.08
CA PHE A 92 11.09 4.87 -8.30
C PHE A 92 10.44 5.82 -9.29
N ALA A 93 9.39 5.36 -9.98
CA ALA A 93 8.65 6.18 -10.94
C ALA A 93 8.07 7.44 -10.27
N GLY A 94 8.20 8.59 -10.94
CA GLY A 94 7.69 9.88 -10.46
C GLY A 94 8.61 10.63 -9.50
N GLN A 95 9.81 10.11 -9.23
CA GLN A 95 10.82 10.81 -8.42
C GLN A 95 11.83 11.53 -9.33
N SER A 96 12.21 12.74 -8.96
CA SER A 96 13.29 13.50 -9.62
C SER A 96 14.68 13.17 -9.05
N PHE A 97 14.74 12.38 -7.98
CA PHE A 97 15.95 11.92 -7.31
C PHE A 97 15.74 10.50 -6.73
N ASP A 98 16.74 9.66 -6.73
CA ASP A 98 16.71 8.31 -6.19
C ASP A 98 16.68 8.37 -4.67
N ARG A 99 15.51 8.33 -4.02
CA ARG A 99 15.36 8.55 -2.58
C ARG A 99 14.72 7.40 -1.80
N THR A 100 14.53 6.25 -2.42
CA THR A 100 13.83 5.14 -1.77
C THR A 100 14.79 4.26 -0.99
N VAL A 101 14.85 4.43 0.33
CA VAL A 101 15.57 3.54 1.26
C VAL A 101 14.85 2.20 1.34
N HIS A 102 15.57 1.09 1.34
CA HIS A 102 14.99 -0.24 1.25
C HIS A 102 15.83 -1.32 1.96
N LYS A 103 15.26 -2.52 2.06
CA LYS A 103 15.92 -3.77 2.43
C LYS A 103 15.64 -4.82 1.36
N GLY A 104 16.41 -4.83 0.28
CA GLY A 104 16.07 -5.64 -0.90
C GLY A 104 14.60 -5.47 -1.29
N ASP A 105 13.87 -6.59 -1.38
CA ASP A 105 12.42 -6.63 -1.60
C ASP A 105 11.63 -6.94 -0.32
N LEU A 106 12.24 -6.76 0.85
CA LEU A 106 11.69 -7.15 2.15
C LEU A 106 11.53 -5.97 3.11
N THR A 107 11.48 -4.75 2.61
CA THR A 107 11.44 -3.52 3.44
C THR A 107 10.32 -3.55 4.47
N GLY A 108 9.11 -3.93 4.04
CA GLY A 108 7.96 -3.99 4.95
C GLY A 108 8.09 -5.08 6.00
N ILE A 109 8.65 -6.23 5.66
CA ILE A 109 8.91 -7.33 6.61
C ILE A 109 9.94 -6.91 7.65
N GLU A 110 11.01 -6.23 7.24
CA GLU A 110 12.05 -5.72 8.15
C GLU A 110 11.42 -4.77 9.17
N ILE A 111 10.74 -3.71 8.71
CA ILE A 111 10.11 -2.72 9.59
C ILE A 111 9.10 -3.39 10.54
N MET A 112 8.24 -4.25 10.03
CA MET A 112 7.21 -4.91 10.85
C MET A 112 7.79 -5.84 11.91
N ASN A 113 8.85 -6.59 11.59
CA ASN A 113 9.49 -7.47 12.56
C ASN A 113 10.15 -6.67 13.68
N ARG A 114 10.88 -5.58 13.36
CA ARG A 114 11.52 -4.74 14.37
C ARG A 114 10.50 -4.03 15.26
N LEU A 115 9.45 -3.46 14.67
CA LEU A 115 8.37 -2.86 15.47
C LEU A 115 7.67 -3.88 16.37
N LEU A 116 7.46 -5.11 15.89
CA LEU A 116 6.88 -6.19 16.68
C LEU A 116 7.76 -6.57 17.88
N GLU A 117 9.08 -6.68 17.67
CA GLU A 117 10.06 -6.92 18.74
C GLU A 117 9.99 -5.81 19.80
N GLN A 118 9.84 -4.54 19.37
CA GLN A 118 9.67 -3.41 20.30
C GLN A 118 8.36 -3.49 21.10
N VAL A 119 7.26 -3.94 20.51
CA VAL A 119 6.00 -4.15 21.22
C VAL A 119 6.16 -5.24 22.30
N TRP A 120 6.84 -6.33 21.98
CA TRP A 120 7.08 -7.42 22.94
C TRP A 120 8.03 -7.02 24.07
N SER A 121 9.17 -6.39 23.72
CA SER A 121 10.17 -5.99 24.72
C SER A 121 9.63 -4.97 25.73
N ARG A 122 8.70 -4.13 25.31
CA ARG A 122 8.05 -3.12 26.15
C ARG A 122 6.85 -3.67 26.94
N GLY A 123 6.49 -4.95 26.78
CA GLY A 123 5.38 -5.57 27.50
C GLY A 123 4.02 -4.96 27.18
N ILE A 124 3.85 -4.36 25.99
CA ILE A 124 2.59 -3.72 25.58
C ILE A 124 1.49 -4.76 25.47
N ARG A 125 0.34 -4.49 26.12
CA ARG A 125 -0.84 -5.37 26.08
C ARG A 125 -1.41 -5.44 24.66
N ARG A 126 -1.66 -6.66 24.21
CA ARG A 126 -2.18 -6.96 22.86
C ARG A 126 -3.54 -7.62 22.95
N LEU A 127 -4.45 -7.21 22.06
CA LEU A 127 -5.73 -7.85 21.80
C LEU A 127 -5.71 -8.27 20.34
N GLU A 128 -5.22 -9.49 20.10
CA GLU A 128 -5.15 -10.07 18.74
C GLU A 128 -6.48 -10.74 18.40
N GLU A 129 -6.80 -10.80 17.10
CA GLU A 129 -8.07 -11.31 16.57
C GLU A 129 -9.29 -10.58 17.17
N HIS A 130 -9.10 -9.28 17.44
CA HIS A 130 -10.16 -8.40 17.93
C HIS A 130 -10.46 -7.32 16.88
N ARG A 131 -11.64 -7.39 16.32
CA ARG A 131 -12.11 -6.38 15.36
C ARG A 131 -12.75 -5.22 16.11
N ALA A 132 -12.27 -4.01 15.87
CA ALA A 132 -12.94 -2.80 16.34
C ALA A 132 -14.20 -2.55 15.50
N ILE A 133 -15.31 -2.28 16.15
CA ILE A 133 -16.61 -2.11 15.52
C ILE A 133 -17.26 -0.76 15.78
N GLU A 134 -16.91 -0.10 16.91
CA GLU A 134 -17.48 1.21 17.26
C GLU A 134 -16.49 2.06 18.06
N LEU A 135 -16.42 3.36 17.75
CA LEU A 135 -15.79 4.38 18.58
C LEU A 135 -16.81 4.89 19.58
N LEU A 136 -16.47 4.82 20.85
CA LEU A 136 -17.39 5.21 21.93
C LEU A 136 -17.13 6.67 22.32
N ARG A 137 -18.15 7.50 22.22
CA ARG A 137 -18.11 8.90 22.65
C ARG A 137 -18.44 9.01 24.14
N ALA A 138 -17.85 9.99 24.80
CA ALA A 138 -18.19 10.35 26.15
C ALA A 138 -19.66 10.85 26.20
N ALA A 139 -20.35 10.54 27.29
CA ALA A 139 -21.78 10.88 27.47
C ALA A 139 -22.04 12.38 27.45
N ASP A 140 -21.07 13.19 27.90
CA ASP A 140 -21.09 14.64 27.89
C ASP A 140 -20.71 15.26 26.53
N GLY A 141 -20.39 14.42 25.54
CA GLY A 141 -19.98 14.88 24.22
C GLY A 141 -18.53 15.37 24.11
N SER A 142 -17.75 15.31 25.19
CA SER A 142 -16.38 15.89 25.26
C SER A 142 -15.34 15.22 24.35
N GLY A 143 -15.65 14.06 23.74
CA GLY A 143 -14.73 13.38 22.85
C GLY A 143 -14.87 11.85 22.88
N ILE A 144 -13.76 11.16 22.64
CA ILE A 144 -13.67 9.71 22.71
C ILE A 144 -13.59 9.25 24.16
N ALA A 145 -14.32 8.16 24.49
CA ALA A 145 -14.25 7.46 25.77
C ALA A 145 -13.68 6.03 25.65
N GLY A 146 -13.55 5.51 24.43
CA GLY A 146 -13.03 4.15 24.21
C GLY A 146 -13.46 3.55 22.89
N VAL A 147 -13.33 2.22 22.81
CA VAL A 147 -13.62 1.41 21.61
C VAL A 147 -14.38 0.14 22.01
N LEU A 148 -15.41 -0.19 21.25
CA LEU A 148 -16.05 -1.49 21.31
C LEU A 148 -15.38 -2.43 20.31
N LEU A 149 -14.93 -3.58 20.79
CA LEU A 149 -14.30 -4.64 20.00
C LEU A 149 -15.17 -5.89 20.03
N ILE A 150 -15.00 -6.75 19.01
CA ILE A 150 -15.47 -8.13 19.06
C ILE A 150 -14.26 -9.07 18.99
N ASP A 151 -14.20 -10.03 19.90
CA ASP A 151 -13.27 -11.16 19.84
C ASP A 151 -13.74 -12.10 18.72
N MET A 152 -12.96 -12.21 17.65
CA MET A 152 -13.36 -12.94 16.44
C MET A 152 -13.35 -14.46 16.62
N ARG A 153 -12.74 -14.98 17.68
CA ARG A 153 -12.74 -16.41 17.99
C ARG A 153 -13.97 -16.84 18.79
N THR A 154 -14.41 -15.96 19.70
CA THR A 154 -15.49 -16.29 20.65
C THR A 154 -16.81 -15.59 20.34
N GLY A 155 -16.77 -14.53 19.51
CA GLY A 155 -17.93 -13.67 19.24
C GLY A 155 -18.30 -12.74 20.39
N LEU A 156 -17.54 -12.72 21.48
CA LEU A 156 -17.83 -11.90 22.65
C LEU A 156 -17.42 -10.43 22.41
N TYR A 157 -18.25 -9.53 22.88
CA TYR A 157 -17.94 -8.10 22.87
C TYR A 157 -16.97 -7.75 24.00
N ARG A 158 -16.06 -6.82 23.69
CA ARG A 158 -15.09 -6.28 24.63
C ARG A 158 -15.10 -4.77 24.58
N LEU A 159 -15.46 -4.15 25.70
CA LEU A 159 -15.37 -2.71 25.88
C LEU A 159 -13.96 -2.36 26.37
N VAL A 160 -13.29 -1.46 25.65
CA VAL A 160 -12.00 -0.87 26.06
C VAL A 160 -12.22 0.61 26.33
N ARG A 161 -12.13 1.03 27.58
CA ARG A 161 -12.12 2.45 27.95
C ARG A 161 -10.73 3.02 27.71
N ALA A 162 -10.66 4.17 27.08
CA ALA A 162 -9.40 4.85 26.78
C ALA A 162 -9.58 6.37 26.81
N LYS A 163 -8.55 7.08 27.28
CA LYS A 163 -8.49 8.56 27.24
C LYS A 163 -8.24 9.10 25.83
N ALA A 164 -7.58 8.30 25.02
CA ALA A 164 -7.32 8.59 23.61
C ALA A 164 -7.28 7.28 22.80
N VAL A 165 -7.61 7.37 21.53
CA VAL A 165 -7.58 6.26 20.56
C VAL A 165 -6.76 6.69 19.34
N LEU A 166 -5.76 5.89 18.98
CA LEU A 166 -5.05 6.02 17.72
C LEU A 166 -5.69 5.09 16.68
N LEU A 167 -6.34 5.66 15.68
CA LEU A 167 -6.97 4.92 14.61
C LEU A 167 -5.97 4.63 13.49
N ALA A 168 -5.43 3.42 13.44
CA ALA A 168 -4.40 2.98 12.49
C ALA A 168 -4.85 1.77 11.65
N THR A 169 -6.11 1.78 11.20
CA THR A 169 -6.79 0.62 10.57
C THR A 169 -6.50 0.46 9.08
N GLY A 170 -5.73 1.38 8.48
CA GLY A 170 -5.42 1.37 7.06
C GLY A 170 -6.61 1.73 6.17
N GLY A 171 -6.48 1.41 4.88
CA GLY A 171 -7.48 1.75 3.85
C GLY A 171 -8.55 0.69 3.64
N GLY A 172 -9.17 0.69 2.46
CA GLY A 172 -10.33 -0.13 2.17
C GLY A 172 -10.47 -0.73 0.77
N PRO A 173 -9.39 -0.98 -0.02
CA PRO A 173 -9.56 -1.49 -1.39
C PRO A 173 -10.25 -2.85 -1.52
N THR A 174 -10.36 -3.62 -0.43
CA THR A 174 -11.00 -4.95 -0.44
C THR A 174 -12.52 -4.91 -0.64
N MET A 175 -13.12 -3.73 -0.70
CA MET A 175 -14.51 -3.57 -1.14
C MET A 175 -14.69 -3.75 -2.66
N TYR A 176 -13.60 -3.69 -3.43
CA TYR A 176 -13.60 -3.91 -4.88
C TYR A 176 -13.39 -5.39 -5.22
N LEU A 177 -13.96 -5.84 -6.33
CA LEU A 177 -13.84 -7.23 -6.80
C LEU A 177 -12.38 -7.62 -7.02
N TYR A 178 -11.61 -6.77 -7.70
CA TYR A 178 -10.20 -6.97 -7.92
C TYR A 178 -9.41 -5.98 -7.06
N HIS A 179 -8.63 -6.50 -6.12
CA HIS A 179 -7.83 -5.69 -5.21
C HIS A 179 -6.51 -6.38 -4.87
N THR A 180 -5.50 -5.57 -4.59
CA THR A 180 -4.15 -6.06 -4.27
C THR A 180 -3.88 -6.19 -2.77
N PRO A 181 -4.49 -5.38 -1.89
CA PRO A 181 -4.19 -5.42 -0.47
C PRO A 181 -4.65 -6.70 0.22
N SER A 182 -4.09 -6.94 1.40
CA SER A 182 -4.58 -7.95 2.34
C SER A 182 -6.07 -7.75 2.63
N GLY A 183 -6.82 -8.84 2.77
CA GLY A 183 -8.24 -8.85 3.13
C GLY A 183 -8.59 -8.10 4.42
N ASP A 184 -7.60 -7.72 5.21
CA ASP A 184 -7.77 -6.92 6.42
C ASP A 184 -8.17 -5.46 6.14
N LYS A 185 -7.91 -4.94 4.94
CA LYS A 185 -8.21 -3.55 4.56
C LYS A 185 -9.63 -3.39 4.02
N SER A 186 -10.61 -3.34 4.91
CA SER A 186 -12.05 -3.34 4.60
C SER A 186 -12.80 -2.09 5.04
N CYS A 187 -12.14 -0.91 5.13
CA CYS A 187 -12.72 0.37 5.57
C CYS A 187 -13.26 0.38 7.01
N ASP A 188 -12.91 -0.58 7.85
CA ASP A 188 -13.48 -0.68 9.21
C ASP A 188 -13.33 0.62 10.01
N GLY A 189 -12.12 1.21 10.02
CA GLY A 189 -11.85 2.46 10.72
C GLY A 189 -12.56 3.67 10.14
N MET A 190 -12.62 3.77 8.82
CA MET A 190 -13.35 4.86 8.14
C MET A 190 -14.84 4.79 8.47
N ALA A 191 -15.43 3.60 8.47
CA ALA A 191 -16.83 3.40 8.82
C ALA A 191 -17.10 3.77 10.29
N MET A 192 -16.21 3.41 11.22
CA MET A 192 -16.32 3.80 12.63
C MET A 192 -16.21 5.32 12.80
N ALA A 193 -15.25 5.94 12.13
CA ALA A 193 -15.04 7.38 12.17
C ALA A 193 -16.26 8.16 11.64
N MET A 194 -16.81 7.71 10.50
CA MET A 194 -18.02 8.30 9.92
C MET A 194 -19.22 8.17 10.87
N ARG A 195 -19.43 7.00 11.50
CA ARG A 195 -20.51 6.85 12.50
C ARG A 195 -20.28 7.70 13.75
N ALA A 196 -19.03 7.97 14.10
CA ALA A 196 -18.69 8.88 15.19
C ALA A 196 -18.86 10.37 14.82
N GLY A 197 -19.23 10.69 13.57
CA GLY A 197 -19.51 12.04 13.08
C GLY A 197 -18.32 12.74 12.45
N LEU A 198 -17.23 12.04 12.12
CA LEU A 198 -16.07 12.60 11.44
C LEU A 198 -16.26 12.67 9.92
N ALA A 199 -15.67 13.69 9.31
CA ALA A 199 -15.60 13.81 7.87
C ALA A 199 -14.61 12.78 7.28
N LEU A 200 -14.97 12.28 6.11
CA LEU A 200 -14.07 11.52 5.22
C LEU A 200 -13.73 12.40 4.01
N ARG A 201 -12.46 12.41 3.63
CA ARG A 201 -11.94 13.23 2.53
C ARG A 201 -11.48 12.34 1.39
N ASP A 202 -11.63 12.81 0.14
CA ASP A 202 -11.06 12.25 -1.08
C ASP A 202 -11.41 10.76 -1.32
N MET A 203 -12.61 10.33 -0.89
CA MET A 203 -13.03 8.92 -0.96
C MET A 203 -13.21 8.42 -2.40
N GLU A 204 -13.37 9.31 -3.38
CA GLU A 204 -13.41 9.02 -4.81
C GLU A 204 -12.02 8.74 -5.40
N MET A 205 -10.95 9.09 -4.68
CA MET A 205 -9.57 8.92 -5.15
C MET A 205 -9.08 7.50 -4.87
N VAL A 206 -9.28 6.61 -5.83
CA VAL A 206 -8.80 5.22 -5.79
C VAL A 206 -7.71 5.02 -6.83
N GLN A 207 -6.53 4.59 -6.41
CA GLN A 207 -5.46 4.20 -7.32
C GLN A 207 -5.64 2.75 -7.73
N PHE A 208 -5.64 2.50 -9.04
CA PHE A 208 -5.60 1.15 -9.60
C PHE A 208 -4.17 0.78 -10.02
N HIS A 209 -3.75 -0.43 -9.66
CA HIS A 209 -2.55 -1.02 -10.24
C HIS A 209 -2.92 -1.64 -11.60
N PRO A 210 -2.21 -1.32 -12.70
CA PRO A 210 -2.60 -1.74 -14.04
C PRO A 210 -2.62 -3.25 -14.24
N THR A 211 -1.72 -3.97 -13.57
CA THR A 211 -1.41 -5.37 -13.84
C THR A 211 -1.70 -6.25 -12.63
N GLY A 212 -2.97 -6.36 -12.25
CA GLY A 212 -3.45 -7.42 -11.36
C GLY A 212 -3.60 -8.72 -12.14
N LEU A 213 -3.12 -9.84 -11.59
CA LEU A 213 -3.28 -11.16 -12.20
C LEU A 213 -4.76 -11.53 -12.35
N LEU A 214 -5.18 -11.99 -13.50
CA LEU A 214 -6.52 -12.49 -13.75
C LEU A 214 -6.46 -14.01 -13.96
N ALA A 215 -6.63 -14.76 -12.87
CA ALA A 215 -6.46 -16.21 -12.82
C ALA A 215 -7.78 -16.99 -12.65
N GLY A 216 -8.91 -16.36 -12.99
CA GLY A 216 -10.25 -16.93 -12.80
C GLY A 216 -10.88 -16.57 -11.44
N THR A 217 -12.10 -17.08 -11.20
CA THR A 217 -12.89 -16.78 -9.99
C THR A 217 -12.63 -17.74 -8.84
N GLU A 218 -12.08 -18.90 -9.11
CA GLU A 218 -11.86 -20.00 -8.15
C GLU A 218 -10.56 -19.87 -7.34
N THR A 219 -9.82 -18.78 -7.50
CA THR A 219 -8.55 -18.56 -6.82
C THR A 219 -8.47 -17.18 -6.17
N ARG A 220 -7.83 -17.13 -4.99
CA ARG A 220 -7.49 -15.87 -4.32
C ARG A 220 -6.34 -15.11 -4.98
N MET A 221 -5.74 -15.65 -6.04
CA MET A 221 -4.64 -15.02 -6.76
C MET A 221 -5.13 -13.94 -7.73
N THR A 222 -6.41 -13.99 -8.16
CA THR A 222 -7.00 -12.94 -9.00
C THR A 222 -6.99 -11.60 -8.26
N GLY A 223 -6.51 -10.56 -8.95
CA GLY A 223 -6.29 -9.23 -8.40
C GLY A 223 -4.91 -9.01 -7.80
N THR A 224 -4.12 -10.07 -7.51
CA THR A 224 -2.78 -9.88 -6.95
C THR A 224 -1.82 -9.20 -7.93
N VAL A 225 -0.93 -8.37 -7.40
CA VAL A 225 -0.01 -7.56 -8.23
C VAL A 225 0.97 -8.44 -8.99
N LEU A 226 1.05 -8.22 -10.31
CA LEU A 226 2.25 -8.45 -11.07
C LEU A 226 3.05 -7.14 -11.09
N GLU A 227 4.27 -7.19 -10.56
CA GLU A 227 5.04 -5.99 -10.23
C GLU A 227 5.26 -5.04 -11.41
N GLU A 228 5.38 -3.75 -11.11
CA GLU A 228 5.57 -2.70 -12.11
C GLU A 228 6.87 -2.87 -12.89
N GLY A 229 7.86 -3.51 -12.30
CA GLY A 229 9.13 -3.83 -12.93
C GLY A 229 9.01 -4.62 -14.24
N LEU A 230 7.96 -5.42 -14.42
CA LEU A 230 7.68 -6.13 -15.67
C LEU A 230 7.48 -5.16 -16.83
N ARG A 231 6.62 -4.12 -16.65
CA ARG A 231 6.41 -3.07 -17.66
C ARG A 231 7.65 -2.20 -17.84
N GLY A 232 8.33 -1.87 -16.73
CA GLY A 232 9.59 -1.13 -16.74
C GLY A 232 10.70 -1.83 -17.50
N ALA A 233 10.75 -3.16 -17.45
CA ALA A 233 11.70 -3.98 -18.18
C ALA A 233 11.37 -4.13 -19.68
N GLY A 234 10.22 -3.64 -20.12
CA GLY A 234 9.79 -3.68 -21.51
C GLY A 234 8.65 -4.65 -21.81
N GLY A 235 7.94 -5.15 -20.77
CA GLY A 235 6.75 -5.98 -20.96
C GLY A 235 5.68 -5.25 -21.77
N HIS A 236 5.10 -5.92 -22.77
CA HIS A 236 4.08 -5.40 -23.66
C HIS A 236 2.69 -5.68 -23.11
N LEU A 237 1.78 -4.71 -23.22
CA LEU A 237 0.35 -4.89 -22.95
C LEU A 237 -0.37 -5.11 -24.28
N LEU A 238 -1.06 -6.24 -24.38
CA LEU A 238 -1.81 -6.62 -25.57
C LEU A 238 -3.29 -6.74 -25.23
N ASN A 239 -4.17 -6.25 -26.09
CA ASN A 239 -5.62 -6.46 -25.95
C ASN A 239 -6.04 -7.89 -26.32
N GLY A 240 -7.34 -8.18 -26.26
CA GLY A 240 -7.87 -9.52 -26.61
C GLY A 240 -7.63 -9.94 -28.04
N GLU A 241 -7.41 -8.99 -28.96
CA GLU A 241 -7.08 -9.20 -30.36
C GLU A 241 -5.58 -9.43 -30.60
N GLY A 242 -4.76 -9.30 -29.53
CA GLY A 242 -3.32 -9.45 -29.60
C GLY A 242 -2.56 -8.20 -30.04
N GLU A 243 -3.22 -7.06 -30.12
CA GLU A 243 -2.61 -5.79 -30.49
C GLU A 243 -1.94 -5.12 -29.29
N ARG A 244 -0.75 -4.60 -29.47
CA ARG A 244 -0.07 -3.74 -28.50
C ARG A 244 -0.68 -2.34 -28.53
N PHE A 245 -1.55 -2.01 -27.59
CA PHE A 245 -2.42 -0.85 -27.65
C PHE A 245 -1.86 0.42 -26.99
N MET A 246 -0.89 0.33 -26.08
CA MET A 246 -0.47 1.46 -25.24
C MET A 246 0.04 2.67 -26.03
N ALA A 247 0.65 2.46 -27.19
CA ALA A 247 1.14 3.56 -28.06
C ALA A 247 0.01 4.47 -28.58
N ARG A 248 -1.25 3.98 -28.63
CA ARG A 248 -2.42 4.78 -29.00
C ARG A 248 -2.82 5.79 -27.92
N TYR A 249 -2.47 5.50 -26.67
CA TYR A 249 -2.89 6.27 -25.50
C TYR A 249 -1.81 7.21 -24.95
N HIS A 250 -0.53 6.80 -25.05
CA HIS A 250 0.55 7.61 -24.50
C HIS A 250 1.90 7.33 -25.19
N PRO A 251 2.72 8.36 -25.47
CA PRO A 251 4.01 8.21 -26.17
C PRO A 251 5.03 7.34 -25.41
N HIS A 252 4.95 7.28 -24.06
CA HIS A 252 5.81 6.41 -23.27
C HIS A 252 5.30 4.95 -23.20
N GLY A 253 4.18 4.62 -23.86
CA GLY A 253 3.63 3.29 -23.90
C GLY A 253 3.40 2.71 -22.49
N GLU A 254 3.85 1.49 -22.24
CA GLU A 254 3.70 0.78 -20.97
C GLU A 254 4.47 1.40 -19.79
N ARG A 255 5.38 2.35 -20.08
CA ARG A 255 6.11 3.11 -19.04
C ARG A 255 5.37 4.36 -18.58
N ALA A 256 4.18 4.64 -19.09
CA ALA A 256 3.32 5.68 -18.58
C ALA A 256 2.94 5.43 -17.12
N THR A 257 2.46 6.44 -16.42
CA THR A 257 2.05 6.35 -15.01
C THR A 257 0.88 5.37 -14.83
N ARG A 258 0.70 4.85 -13.62
CA ARG A 258 -0.31 3.82 -13.31
C ARG A 258 -1.73 4.24 -13.71
N ASP A 259 -2.09 5.51 -13.50
CA ASP A 259 -3.39 6.05 -13.84
C ASP A 259 -3.65 6.02 -15.35
N ILE A 260 -2.66 6.41 -16.16
CA ILE A 260 -2.75 6.37 -17.62
C ILE A 260 -2.88 4.93 -18.09
N VAL A 261 -2.01 4.03 -17.65
CA VAL A 261 -2.04 2.62 -18.08
C VAL A 261 -3.35 1.94 -17.65
N SER A 262 -3.81 2.16 -16.42
CA SER A 262 -5.07 1.57 -15.94
C SER A 262 -6.27 2.06 -16.72
N ARG A 263 -6.34 3.36 -17.04
CA ARG A 263 -7.41 3.93 -17.87
C ARG A 263 -7.36 3.45 -19.32
N SER A 264 -6.15 3.24 -19.85
CA SER A 264 -5.97 2.68 -21.21
C SER A 264 -6.45 1.25 -21.29
N ILE A 265 -6.12 0.41 -20.30
CA ILE A 265 -6.64 -0.96 -20.18
C ILE A 265 -8.17 -0.93 -20.06
N TYR A 266 -8.70 -0.08 -19.19
CA TYR A 266 -10.15 0.06 -19.03
C TYR A 266 -10.85 0.49 -20.33
N ALA A 267 -10.23 1.36 -21.13
CA ALA A 267 -10.76 1.75 -22.43
C ALA A 267 -10.83 0.54 -23.40
N GLU A 268 -9.78 -0.28 -23.47
CA GLU A 268 -9.80 -1.52 -24.26
C GLU A 268 -10.92 -2.49 -23.76
N MET A 269 -11.06 -2.61 -22.43
CA MET A 269 -12.11 -3.44 -21.82
C MET A 269 -13.54 -2.93 -22.18
N ARG A 270 -13.77 -1.63 -22.02
CA ARG A 270 -15.05 -1.01 -22.34
C ARG A 270 -15.43 -1.17 -23.82
N ASP A 271 -14.45 -1.10 -24.71
CA ASP A 271 -14.65 -1.22 -26.14
C ASP A 271 -14.73 -2.69 -26.62
N GLY A 272 -14.74 -3.64 -25.70
CA GLY A 272 -14.91 -5.08 -25.98
C GLY A 272 -13.64 -5.79 -26.48
N ARG A 273 -12.49 -5.14 -26.52
CA ARG A 273 -11.21 -5.73 -26.96
C ARG A 273 -10.52 -6.44 -25.79
N THR A 274 -11.23 -7.35 -25.15
CA THR A 274 -10.78 -8.09 -23.96
C THR A 274 -10.38 -9.51 -24.28
N THR A 275 -9.64 -10.12 -23.35
CA THR A 275 -9.48 -11.58 -23.27
C THR A 275 -10.80 -12.28 -22.96
N SER A 276 -10.82 -13.60 -23.03
CA SER A 276 -12.01 -14.40 -22.68
C SER A 276 -12.50 -14.20 -21.24
N HIS A 277 -11.64 -13.79 -20.32
CA HIS A 277 -11.98 -13.51 -18.93
C HIS A 277 -12.18 -12.02 -18.63
N GLY A 278 -12.17 -11.17 -19.66
CA GLY A 278 -12.48 -9.74 -19.53
C GLY A 278 -11.31 -8.83 -19.18
N GLY A 279 -10.08 -9.31 -19.29
CA GLY A 279 -8.87 -8.53 -19.08
C GLY A 279 -8.11 -8.19 -20.37
N VAL A 280 -6.81 -7.94 -20.22
CA VAL A 280 -5.82 -7.81 -21.30
C VAL A 280 -4.63 -8.74 -21.01
N PHE A 281 -3.66 -8.85 -21.91
CA PHE A 281 -2.46 -9.64 -21.66
C PHE A 281 -1.26 -8.78 -21.32
N ILE A 282 -0.38 -9.28 -20.42
CA ILE A 282 1.02 -8.89 -20.36
C ILE A 282 1.88 -9.97 -20.99
N GLU A 283 2.80 -9.57 -21.87
CA GLU A 283 3.72 -10.47 -22.60
C GLU A 283 5.15 -10.05 -22.37
N MET A 284 6.01 -11.02 -22.00
CA MET A 284 7.43 -10.80 -21.69
C MET A 284 8.37 -11.59 -22.61
N LYS A 285 7.86 -12.52 -23.43
CA LYS A 285 8.65 -13.51 -24.19
C LYS A 285 9.73 -12.91 -25.10
N HIS A 286 9.50 -11.68 -25.62
CA HIS A 286 10.46 -10.99 -26.50
C HIS A 286 11.76 -10.58 -25.78
N LEU A 287 11.79 -10.59 -24.44
CA LEU A 287 12.99 -10.36 -23.64
C LEU A 287 13.84 -11.62 -23.44
N GLY A 288 13.34 -12.77 -23.90
CA GLY A 288 13.94 -14.10 -23.71
C GLY A 288 13.54 -14.75 -22.38
N PRO A 289 13.02 -15.99 -22.41
CA PRO A 289 12.49 -16.68 -21.23
C PRO A 289 13.49 -16.79 -20.07
N GLU A 290 14.76 -17.08 -20.36
CA GLU A 290 15.82 -17.20 -19.35
C GLU A 290 16.08 -15.86 -18.65
N THR A 291 16.08 -14.75 -19.40
CA THR A 291 16.24 -13.39 -18.85
C THR A 291 15.09 -13.04 -17.93
N VAL A 292 13.86 -13.34 -18.34
CA VAL A 292 12.65 -13.08 -17.53
C VAL A 292 12.68 -13.92 -16.26
N ALA A 293 12.96 -15.21 -16.34
CA ALA A 293 13.04 -16.12 -15.20
C ALA A 293 14.13 -15.68 -14.19
N LYS A 294 15.30 -15.24 -14.69
CA LYS A 294 16.39 -14.75 -13.84
C LYS A 294 16.05 -13.42 -13.16
N LYS A 295 15.42 -12.49 -13.89
CA LYS A 295 15.14 -11.15 -13.40
C LYS A 295 13.90 -11.08 -12.50
N PHE A 296 12.90 -11.91 -12.74
CA PHE A 296 11.61 -11.91 -12.06
C PHE A 296 11.19 -13.29 -11.52
N PRO A 297 12.06 -14.00 -10.77
CA PRO A 297 11.77 -15.39 -10.36
C PRO A 297 10.49 -15.52 -9.53
N GLY A 298 10.21 -14.56 -8.66
CA GLY A 298 9.00 -14.53 -7.85
C GLY A 298 7.71 -14.36 -8.66
N MET A 299 7.76 -13.54 -9.73
CA MET A 299 6.59 -13.33 -10.60
C MET A 299 6.36 -14.54 -11.52
N VAL A 300 7.43 -15.11 -12.07
CA VAL A 300 7.36 -16.35 -12.88
C VAL A 300 6.75 -17.48 -12.06
N LYS A 301 7.23 -17.68 -10.82
CA LYS A 301 6.66 -18.69 -9.92
C LYS A 301 5.18 -18.42 -9.62
N ARG A 302 4.82 -17.19 -9.28
CA ARG A 302 3.43 -16.81 -8.99
C ARG A 302 2.49 -17.08 -10.15
N CYS A 303 2.91 -16.76 -11.36
CA CYS A 303 2.12 -17.05 -12.57
C CYS A 303 2.02 -18.56 -12.83
N ALA A 304 3.12 -19.30 -12.66
CA ALA A 304 3.16 -20.75 -12.85
C ALA A 304 2.26 -21.48 -11.84
N ASP A 305 2.20 -21.04 -10.58
CA ASP A 305 1.30 -21.56 -9.54
C ASP A 305 -0.20 -21.39 -9.93
N CYS A 306 -0.51 -20.49 -10.89
CA CYS A 306 -1.85 -20.27 -11.45
C CYS A 306 -2.02 -20.82 -12.88
N GLY A 307 -1.07 -21.58 -13.38
CA GLY A 307 -1.12 -22.19 -14.72
C GLY A 307 -0.69 -21.28 -15.87
N PHE A 308 -0.06 -20.12 -15.58
CA PHE A 308 0.42 -19.19 -16.60
C PHE A 308 1.93 -19.27 -16.79
N ASP A 309 2.38 -19.14 -18.04
CA ASP A 309 3.79 -18.97 -18.38
C ASP A 309 4.11 -17.48 -18.64
N LEU A 310 4.65 -16.81 -17.65
CA LEU A 310 5.07 -15.40 -17.77
C LEU A 310 6.33 -15.27 -18.62
N ALA A 311 7.22 -16.26 -18.60
CA ALA A 311 8.52 -16.17 -19.24
C ALA A 311 8.45 -16.38 -20.76
N GLY A 312 7.66 -17.37 -21.20
CA GLY A 312 7.56 -17.76 -22.61
C GLY A 312 6.21 -17.47 -23.26
N GLY A 313 5.20 -17.09 -22.49
CA GLY A 313 3.82 -16.90 -22.95
C GLY A 313 3.23 -15.53 -22.66
N ARG A 314 1.94 -15.56 -22.37
CA ARG A 314 1.14 -14.39 -22.02
C ARG A 314 0.38 -14.64 -20.71
N VAL A 315 0.24 -13.61 -19.91
CA VAL A 315 -0.51 -13.67 -18.66
C VAL A 315 -1.67 -12.67 -18.72
N GLU A 316 -2.87 -13.11 -18.33
CA GLU A 316 -4.01 -12.22 -18.27
C GLU A 316 -3.93 -11.30 -17.05
N VAL A 317 -4.21 -10.02 -17.27
CA VAL A 317 -4.18 -8.99 -16.26
C VAL A 317 -5.38 -8.05 -16.35
N VAL A 318 -5.71 -7.43 -15.23
CA VAL A 318 -6.82 -6.48 -15.10
C VAL A 318 -6.40 -5.35 -14.17
N PRO A 319 -6.91 -4.11 -14.36
CA PRO A 319 -6.72 -3.06 -13.37
C PRO A 319 -7.35 -3.48 -12.04
N THR A 320 -6.56 -3.37 -10.96
CA THR A 320 -6.94 -3.84 -9.63
C THR A 320 -6.80 -2.72 -8.60
N ALA A 321 -7.78 -2.56 -7.71
CA ALA A 321 -7.76 -1.52 -6.67
C ALA A 321 -6.57 -1.72 -5.74
N HIS A 322 -5.71 -0.69 -5.62
CA HIS A 322 -4.42 -0.79 -4.93
C HIS A 322 -4.36 0.09 -3.70
N TYR A 323 -4.76 1.35 -3.81
CA TYR A 323 -4.83 2.30 -2.72
C TYR A 323 -6.15 3.08 -2.72
N MET A 324 -6.69 3.32 -1.52
CA MET A 324 -7.58 4.46 -1.31
C MET A 324 -6.71 5.62 -0.83
N MET A 325 -6.77 6.73 -1.56
CA MET A 325 -5.97 7.91 -1.25
C MET A 325 -6.64 8.74 -0.15
N GLY A 326 -7.98 8.71 -0.12
CA GLY A 326 -8.79 9.32 0.90
C GLY A 326 -8.86 8.53 2.21
N GLY A 327 -9.56 9.09 3.17
CA GLY A 327 -9.75 8.52 4.49
C GLY A 327 -10.33 9.52 5.48
N VAL A 328 -10.11 9.26 6.76
CA VAL A 328 -10.52 10.16 7.84
C VAL A 328 -9.74 11.47 7.73
N GLU A 329 -10.46 12.60 7.79
CA GLU A 329 -9.82 13.92 7.82
C GLU A 329 -9.10 14.15 9.15
N PHE A 330 -7.84 14.62 9.09
CA PHE A 330 -6.99 14.88 10.25
C PHE A 330 -6.08 16.09 10.02
N GLU A 331 -5.59 16.65 11.12
CA GLU A 331 -4.68 17.79 11.13
C GLU A 331 -3.21 17.39 11.06
N GLY A 332 -2.29 18.36 10.92
CA GLY A 332 -0.85 18.10 10.80
C GLY A 332 -0.19 17.45 12.02
N ASP A 333 -0.85 17.44 13.17
CA ASP A 333 -0.45 16.72 14.38
C ASP A 333 -1.13 15.34 14.53
N THR A 334 -1.87 14.92 13.50
CA THR A 334 -2.63 13.67 13.42
C THR A 334 -3.90 13.63 14.29
N THR A 335 -4.30 14.72 14.91
CA THR A 335 -5.60 14.82 15.61
C THR A 335 -6.75 14.97 14.62
N THR A 336 -7.95 14.62 15.05
CA THR A 336 -9.19 14.81 14.29
C THR A 336 -10.07 15.87 14.94
N ALA A 337 -11.20 16.21 14.30
CA ALA A 337 -12.21 17.08 14.90
C ALA A 337 -12.87 16.48 16.16
N LEU A 338 -12.65 15.20 16.48
CA LEU A 338 -13.17 14.54 17.66
C LEU A 338 -12.06 14.42 18.71
N PRO A 339 -12.14 15.16 19.84
CA PRO A 339 -11.10 15.13 20.87
C PRO A 339 -10.80 13.71 21.36
N GLY A 340 -9.51 13.39 21.48
CA GLY A 340 -9.04 12.09 21.90
C GLY A 340 -8.93 11.04 20.77
N LEU A 341 -9.22 11.39 19.51
CA LEU A 341 -9.03 10.53 18.36
C LEU A 341 -8.00 11.13 17.40
#